data_3c8dc9c21c3d154bd577e9fb77b0001b
#
_entry.id   3c8dc9c21c3d154bd577e9fb77b0001b
#
_cell.length_a   1.000
_cell.length_b   1.000
_cell.length_c   1.000
_cell.angle_alpha   90.00
_cell.angle_beta   90.00
_cell.angle_gamma   90.00
#
_symmetry.space_group_name_H-M   'P 1'
#
loop_
_entity.id
_entity.type
_entity.pdbx_description
1 polymer ?
#
loop_
_entity_poly.entity_id
_entity_poly.type
_entity_poly.pdbx_seq_one_letter_code
_entity_poly.pdbx_strand_id
1 'polypeptide(L)'
;AYVDSPDITTYTELHNSWLEAYINWQYVEMFNIGKAEEIMFFSKTNTYPVNEGRIQENINNEKTDLSNPNDWSCQGFPGLDYMIHGIADSENEIINQYIQNPLNGKYLKVVINELNDNTDLVLNDWNTYRNTFVNSVENTATSAFNMLTNDFVYYFEKGLRTNKIGIPSGVFSNNPLSNKVEAYYSSKNGIEDVSRDLIENALNAVDPVSYTHLR
;
A
#
# COMPACT_ATOMS: atom_id res chain seq x y z
N ALA A 1 3.75 -12.14 -16.58
CA ALA A 1 3.75 -13.61 -16.39
C ALA A 1 2.37 -14.10 -15.95
N TYR A 2 1.90 -13.85 -14.70
CA TYR A 2 0.65 -14.44 -14.18
C TYR A 2 -0.58 -14.21 -15.08
N VAL A 3 -0.82 -12.97 -15.50
CA VAL A 3 -2.00 -12.61 -16.32
C VAL A 3 -1.97 -13.28 -17.70
N ASP A 4 -0.79 -13.58 -18.21
CA ASP A 4 -0.64 -14.18 -19.55
C ASP A 4 -0.70 -15.71 -19.51
N SER A 5 -0.42 -16.31 -18.34
CA SER A 5 -0.47 -17.75 -18.09
C SER A 5 -0.81 -18.03 -16.62
N PRO A 6 -2.08 -17.88 -16.22
CA PRO A 6 -2.48 -18.10 -14.84
C PRO A 6 -2.34 -19.58 -14.46
N ASP A 7 -1.44 -19.85 -13.53
CA ASP A 7 -1.22 -21.16 -12.90
C ASP A 7 -0.71 -20.99 -11.47
N ILE A 8 -0.55 -22.09 -10.73
CA ILE A 8 -0.13 -22.04 -9.32
C ILE A 8 1.29 -21.49 -9.15
N THR A 9 2.18 -21.73 -10.11
CA THR A 9 3.56 -21.24 -10.05
C THR A 9 3.61 -19.72 -10.20
N THR A 10 2.98 -19.22 -11.26
CA THR A 10 2.91 -17.77 -11.53
C THR A 10 2.07 -17.02 -10.50
N TYR A 11 1.06 -17.67 -9.90
CA TYR A 11 0.30 -17.14 -8.76
C TYR A 11 1.21 -16.98 -7.53
N THR A 12 1.98 -18.00 -7.19
CA THR A 12 2.92 -17.94 -6.04
C THR A 12 3.99 -16.86 -6.24
N GLU A 13 4.51 -16.72 -7.46
CA GLU A 13 5.46 -15.64 -7.80
C GLU A 13 4.84 -14.26 -7.63
N LEU A 14 3.59 -14.07 -8.06
CA LEU A 14 2.85 -12.82 -7.90
C LEU A 14 2.62 -12.48 -6.42
N HIS A 15 2.17 -13.46 -5.62
CA HIS A 15 2.00 -13.31 -4.17
C HIS A 15 3.30 -12.90 -3.50
N ASN A 16 4.39 -13.61 -3.74
CA ASN A 16 5.69 -13.32 -3.14
C ASN A 16 6.20 -11.92 -3.50
N SER A 17 6.06 -11.53 -4.77
CA SER A 17 6.46 -10.20 -5.23
C SER A 17 5.64 -9.07 -4.60
N TRP A 18 4.32 -9.27 -4.46
CA TRP A 18 3.43 -8.36 -3.76
C TRP A 18 3.82 -8.22 -2.28
N LEU A 19 4.06 -9.34 -1.59
CA LEU A 19 4.41 -9.36 -0.17
C LEU A 19 5.75 -8.65 0.07
N GLU A 20 6.78 -8.95 -0.73
CA GLU A 20 8.09 -8.30 -0.64
C GLU A 20 7.96 -6.77 -0.84
N ALA A 21 7.24 -6.35 -1.87
CA ALA A 21 7.02 -4.93 -2.14
C ALA A 21 6.24 -4.24 -1.00
N TYR A 22 5.23 -4.91 -0.43
CA TYR A 22 4.44 -4.35 0.66
C TYR A 22 5.22 -4.25 1.97
N ILE A 23 6.11 -5.22 2.26
CA ILE A 23 7.05 -5.14 3.40
C ILE A 23 8.00 -3.94 3.20
N ASN A 24 8.56 -3.77 2.00
CA ASN A 24 9.45 -2.65 1.70
C ASN A 24 8.73 -1.29 1.81
N TRP A 25 7.44 -1.24 1.45
CA TRP A 25 6.62 -0.05 1.64
C TRP A 25 6.60 0.42 3.10
N GLN A 26 6.58 -0.48 4.09
CA GLN A 26 6.54 -0.13 5.51
C GLN A 26 7.74 0.74 5.93
N TYR A 27 8.89 0.60 5.26
CA TYR A 27 10.11 1.37 5.56
C TYR A 27 10.11 2.77 4.95
N VAL A 28 9.23 3.05 3.99
CA VAL A 28 9.16 4.35 3.30
C VAL A 28 7.85 5.08 3.51
N GLU A 29 6.83 4.42 3.99
CA GLU A 29 5.47 4.96 4.17
C GLU A 29 5.42 6.24 5.00
N MET A 30 6.34 6.39 5.96
CA MET A 30 6.41 7.58 6.83
C MET A 30 6.93 8.84 6.10
N PHE A 31 7.52 8.72 4.93
CA PHE A 31 8.14 9.85 4.22
C PHE A 31 7.22 10.39 3.11
N ASN A 32 6.18 11.13 3.51
CA ASN A 32 5.25 11.75 2.56
C ASN A 32 5.72 13.16 2.16
N ILE A 33 6.97 13.27 1.68
CA ILE A 33 7.68 14.53 1.43
C ILE A 33 7.90 14.73 -0.06
N GLY A 34 7.86 15.98 -0.53
CA GLY A 34 8.15 16.36 -1.92
C GLY A 34 7.13 15.79 -2.89
N LYS A 35 7.59 15.07 -3.91
CA LYS A 35 6.70 14.49 -4.93
C LYS A 35 5.69 13.51 -4.33
N ALA A 36 6.02 12.80 -3.27
CA ALA A 36 5.09 11.87 -2.61
C ALA A 36 3.85 12.60 -2.07
N GLU A 37 4.03 13.75 -1.41
CA GLU A 37 2.93 14.59 -0.96
C GLU A 37 2.15 15.17 -2.13
N GLU A 38 2.85 15.73 -3.13
CA GLU A 38 2.24 16.38 -4.31
C GLU A 38 1.27 15.45 -5.05
N ILE A 39 1.65 14.18 -5.26
CA ILE A 39 0.84 13.21 -6.02
C ILE A 39 -0.11 12.40 -5.14
N MET A 40 -0.18 12.68 -3.84
CA MET A 40 -0.95 11.88 -2.86
C MET A 40 -0.54 10.41 -2.84
N PHE A 41 0.77 10.16 -2.90
CA PHE A 41 1.34 8.81 -3.06
C PHE A 41 0.90 7.86 -1.95
N PHE A 42 0.89 8.30 -0.70
CA PHE A 42 0.39 7.52 0.45
C PHE A 42 -1.04 7.01 0.20
N SER A 43 -1.96 7.91 -0.18
CA SER A 43 -3.38 7.55 -0.37
C SER A 43 -3.59 6.63 -1.56
N LYS A 44 -2.84 6.81 -2.64
CA LYS A 44 -2.90 5.93 -3.82
C LYS A 44 -2.31 4.55 -3.54
N THR A 45 -1.32 4.48 -2.65
CA THR A 45 -0.55 3.25 -2.40
C THR A 45 -1.16 2.38 -1.31
N ASN A 46 -1.75 2.97 -0.25
CA ASN A 46 -2.15 2.20 0.94
C ASN A 46 -3.47 2.66 1.57
N THR A 47 -4.51 2.86 0.77
CA THR A 47 -5.86 3.13 1.28
C THR A 47 -6.64 1.85 1.52
N TYR A 48 -7.06 1.63 2.77
CA TYR A 48 -7.90 0.50 3.19
C TYR A 48 -9.02 0.98 4.14
N PRO A 49 -10.15 0.24 4.27
CA PRO A 49 -10.48 -1.00 3.54
C PRO A 49 -10.72 -0.74 2.05
N VAL A 50 -10.58 -1.78 1.24
CA VAL A 50 -10.88 -1.69 -0.19
C VAL A 50 -12.38 -1.60 -0.46
N ASN A 51 -12.73 -0.99 -1.57
CA ASN A 51 -14.11 -0.97 -2.08
C ASN A 51 -14.28 -2.06 -3.15
N GLU A 52 -14.64 -3.27 -2.73
CA GLU A 52 -14.82 -4.44 -3.60
C GLU A 52 -15.82 -4.18 -4.73
N GLY A 53 -16.97 -3.55 -4.39
CA GLY A 53 -18.01 -3.23 -5.38
C GLY A 53 -17.49 -2.29 -6.47
N ARG A 54 -16.71 -1.30 -6.10
CA ARG A 54 -16.11 -0.38 -7.06
C ARG A 54 -14.97 -1.01 -7.87
N ILE A 55 -14.19 -1.92 -7.29
CA ILE A 55 -13.21 -2.72 -8.04
C ILE A 55 -13.94 -3.52 -9.12
N GLN A 56 -15.04 -4.20 -8.78
CA GLN A 56 -15.81 -4.97 -9.74
C GLN A 56 -16.44 -4.09 -10.82
N GLU A 57 -16.93 -2.90 -10.48
CA GLU A 57 -17.40 -1.90 -11.44
C GLU A 57 -16.28 -1.45 -12.40
N ASN A 58 -15.11 -1.15 -11.86
CA ASN A 58 -13.94 -0.77 -12.65
C ASN A 58 -13.51 -1.88 -13.62
N ILE A 59 -13.52 -3.14 -13.18
CA ILE A 59 -13.24 -4.31 -14.02
C ILE A 59 -14.25 -4.38 -15.17
N ASN A 60 -15.54 -4.34 -14.87
CA ASN A 60 -16.60 -4.46 -15.87
C ASN A 60 -16.60 -3.33 -16.89
N ASN A 61 -16.19 -2.13 -16.47
CA ASN A 61 -16.08 -0.94 -17.33
C ASN A 61 -14.71 -0.82 -18.02
N GLU A 62 -13.82 -1.82 -17.88
CA GLU A 62 -12.45 -1.82 -18.41
C GLU A 62 -11.69 -0.52 -18.08
N LYS A 63 -11.84 -0.04 -16.85
CA LYS A 63 -11.26 1.22 -16.42
C LYS A 63 -9.73 1.15 -16.39
N THR A 64 -9.08 2.16 -16.97
CA THR A 64 -7.61 2.25 -17.07
C THR A 64 -7.01 3.44 -16.31
N ASP A 65 -7.83 4.41 -15.92
CA ASP A 65 -7.42 5.61 -15.18
C ASP A 65 -7.96 5.56 -13.75
N LEU A 66 -7.07 5.46 -12.77
CA LEU A 66 -7.36 5.41 -11.33
C LEU A 66 -6.94 6.70 -10.59
N SER A 67 -6.72 7.78 -11.32
CA SER A 67 -6.28 9.07 -10.76
C SER A 67 -7.34 9.75 -9.88
N ASN A 68 -8.61 9.40 -10.06
CA ASN A 68 -9.71 9.98 -9.28
C ASN A 68 -9.61 9.55 -7.80
N PRO A 69 -9.72 10.49 -6.82
CA PRO A 69 -9.68 10.16 -5.39
C PRO A 69 -10.68 9.08 -4.95
N ASN A 70 -11.82 8.95 -5.62
CA ASN A 70 -12.79 7.89 -5.36
C ASN A 70 -12.26 6.48 -5.69
N ASP A 71 -11.17 6.36 -6.44
CA ASP A 71 -10.55 5.09 -6.81
C ASP A 71 -9.34 4.72 -5.92
N TRP A 72 -8.96 5.57 -4.95
CA TRP A 72 -7.84 5.25 -4.05
C TRP A 72 -8.08 3.96 -3.26
N SER A 73 -9.31 3.66 -2.87
CA SER A 73 -9.67 2.38 -2.24
C SER A 73 -9.80 1.20 -3.21
N CYS A 74 -9.42 1.36 -4.47
CA CYS A 74 -9.50 0.34 -5.52
C CYS A 74 -8.13 0.00 -6.11
N GLN A 75 -7.06 0.55 -5.56
CA GLN A 75 -5.68 0.43 -6.07
C GLN A 75 -4.68 0.24 -4.94
N GLY A 76 -3.39 0.32 -5.26
CA GLY A 76 -2.30 0.15 -4.30
C GLY A 76 -2.21 -1.27 -3.73
N PHE A 77 -1.48 -1.41 -2.63
CA PHE A 77 -1.27 -2.72 -2.00
C PHE A 77 -2.56 -3.39 -1.53
N PRO A 78 -3.53 -2.68 -0.89
CA PRO A 78 -4.79 -3.29 -0.49
C PRO A 78 -5.67 -3.71 -1.68
N GLY A 79 -5.68 -2.93 -2.76
CA GLY A 79 -6.36 -3.30 -4.01
C GLY A 79 -5.75 -4.55 -4.64
N LEU A 80 -4.41 -4.66 -4.63
CA LEU A 80 -3.70 -5.86 -5.07
C LEU A 80 -3.98 -7.05 -4.15
N ASP A 81 -4.03 -6.85 -2.82
CA ASP A 81 -4.39 -7.91 -1.87
C ASP A 81 -5.75 -8.52 -2.21
N TYR A 82 -6.76 -7.70 -2.48
CA TYR A 82 -8.07 -8.16 -2.91
C TYR A 82 -8.00 -8.93 -4.23
N MET A 83 -7.33 -8.39 -5.24
CA MET A 83 -7.23 -9.02 -6.56
C MET A 83 -6.46 -10.35 -6.52
N ILE A 84 -5.47 -10.47 -5.65
CA ILE A 84 -4.64 -11.69 -5.53
C ILE A 84 -5.29 -12.73 -4.61
N HIS A 85 -5.99 -12.32 -3.54
CA HIS A 85 -6.42 -13.24 -2.48
C HIS A 85 -7.93 -13.19 -2.17
N GLY A 86 -8.65 -12.16 -2.64
CA GLY A 86 -10.02 -11.87 -2.20
C GLY A 86 -11.12 -12.14 -3.21
N ILE A 87 -10.80 -12.38 -4.48
CA ILE A 87 -11.82 -12.56 -5.53
C ILE A 87 -12.48 -13.93 -5.54
N ALA A 88 -11.94 -14.90 -4.79
CA ALA A 88 -12.54 -16.22 -4.54
C ALA A 88 -11.99 -16.82 -3.24
N ASP A 89 -12.55 -17.97 -2.81
CA ASP A 89 -12.26 -18.56 -1.49
C ASP A 89 -11.01 -19.46 -1.47
N SER A 90 -10.46 -19.81 -2.65
CA SER A 90 -9.25 -20.64 -2.74
C SER A 90 -8.37 -20.22 -3.92
N GLU A 91 -7.07 -20.52 -3.82
CA GLU A 91 -6.09 -20.22 -4.89
C GLU A 91 -6.50 -20.79 -6.25
N ASN A 92 -6.99 -22.01 -6.27
CA ASN A 92 -7.45 -22.64 -7.52
C ASN A 92 -8.67 -21.92 -8.11
N GLU A 93 -9.59 -21.47 -7.28
CA GLU A 93 -10.74 -20.68 -7.74
C GLU A 93 -10.31 -19.29 -8.21
N ILE A 94 -9.37 -18.64 -7.52
CA ILE A 94 -8.78 -17.37 -7.95
C ILE A 94 -8.13 -17.53 -9.34
N ILE A 95 -7.29 -18.55 -9.53
CA ILE A 95 -6.67 -18.83 -10.83
C ILE A 95 -7.73 -19.04 -11.90
N ASN A 96 -8.79 -19.82 -11.59
CA ASN A 96 -9.90 -20.04 -12.52
C ASN A 96 -10.63 -18.74 -12.88
N GLN A 97 -10.81 -17.80 -11.93
CA GLN A 97 -11.41 -16.51 -12.21
C GLN A 97 -10.59 -15.69 -13.24
N TYR A 98 -9.26 -15.76 -13.18
CA TYR A 98 -8.41 -15.10 -14.18
C TYR A 98 -8.45 -15.78 -15.54
N ILE A 99 -8.57 -17.11 -15.59
CA ILE A 99 -8.73 -17.88 -16.84
C ILE A 99 -10.08 -17.59 -17.50
N GLN A 100 -11.16 -17.55 -16.71
CA GLN A 100 -12.52 -17.38 -17.22
C GLN A 100 -12.87 -15.93 -17.57
N ASN A 101 -12.30 -14.96 -16.84
CA ASN A 101 -12.54 -13.54 -17.05
C ASN A 101 -11.22 -12.78 -17.26
N PRO A 102 -10.79 -12.59 -18.51
CA PRO A 102 -9.56 -11.83 -18.83
C PRO A 102 -9.58 -10.36 -18.35
N LEU A 103 -10.76 -9.79 -18.03
CA LEU A 103 -10.86 -8.42 -17.51
C LEU A 103 -10.22 -8.30 -16.14
N ASN A 104 -10.24 -9.36 -15.31
CA ASN A 104 -9.53 -9.40 -14.04
C ASN A 104 -8.02 -9.17 -14.25
N GLY A 105 -7.44 -9.84 -15.24
CA GLY A 105 -6.03 -9.69 -15.59
C GLY A 105 -5.69 -8.31 -16.15
N LYS A 106 -6.58 -7.73 -16.94
CA LYS A 106 -6.41 -6.34 -17.42
C LYS A 106 -6.38 -5.36 -16.25
N TYR A 107 -7.35 -5.46 -15.33
CA TYR A 107 -7.43 -4.57 -14.18
C TYR A 107 -6.25 -4.75 -13.21
N LEU A 108 -5.83 -5.99 -12.95
CA LEU A 108 -4.63 -6.26 -12.16
C LEU A 108 -3.39 -5.54 -12.75
N LYS A 109 -3.21 -5.59 -14.08
CA LYS A 109 -2.13 -4.85 -14.76
C LYS A 109 -2.26 -3.34 -14.57
N VAL A 110 -3.48 -2.78 -14.62
CA VAL A 110 -3.71 -1.34 -14.39
C VAL A 110 -3.25 -0.95 -12.99
N VAL A 111 -3.65 -1.71 -11.95
CA VAL A 111 -3.28 -1.41 -10.56
C VAL A 111 -1.76 -1.52 -10.34
N ILE A 112 -1.13 -2.56 -10.90
CA ILE A 112 0.34 -2.73 -10.81
C ILE A 112 1.06 -1.57 -11.51
N ASN A 113 0.63 -1.20 -12.70
CA ASN A 113 1.26 -0.11 -13.46
C ASN A 113 1.09 1.23 -12.72
N GLU A 114 -0.09 1.55 -12.20
CA GLU A 114 -0.33 2.78 -11.44
C GLU A 114 0.58 2.86 -10.20
N LEU A 115 0.74 1.74 -9.47
CA LEU A 115 1.64 1.69 -8.32
C LEU A 115 3.11 1.89 -8.73
N ASN A 116 3.54 1.23 -9.81
CA ASN A 116 4.90 1.35 -10.34
C ASN A 116 5.19 2.77 -10.84
N ASP A 117 4.30 3.33 -11.68
CA ASP A 117 4.47 4.66 -12.26
C ASP A 117 4.54 5.75 -11.18
N ASN A 118 3.69 5.68 -10.16
CA ASN A 118 3.73 6.60 -9.02
C ASN A 118 5.02 6.43 -8.20
N THR A 119 5.50 5.20 -8.01
CA THR A 119 6.77 4.92 -7.33
C THR A 119 7.95 5.50 -8.09
N ASP A 120 7.98 5.31 -9.41
CA ASP A 120 9.01 5.87 -10.29
C ASP A 120 9.01 7.40 -10.29
N LEU A 121 7.83 8.04 -10.28
CA LEU A 121 7.73 9.50 -10.16
C LEU A 121 8.37 10.00 -8.86
N VAL A 122 8.08 9.37 -7.72
CA VAL A 122 8.66 9.76 -6.43
C VAL A 122 10.16 9.50 -6.41
N LEU A 123 10.62 8.33 -6.86
CA LEU A 123 12.04 7.98 -6.87
C LEU A 123 12.85 8.90 -7.77
N ASN A 124 12.35 9.20 -8.97
CA ASN A 124 13.03 10.09 -9.91
C ASN A 124 13.11 11.53 -9.39
N ASP A 125 12.07 12.02 -8.72
CA ASP A 125 12.11 13.33 -8.08
C ASP A 125 13.21 13.41 -7.00
N TRP A 126 13.33 12.37 -6.16
CA TRP A 126 14.35 12.31 -5.13
C TRP A 126 15.79 12.35 -5.65
N ASN A 127 16.05 11.96 -6.89
CA ASN A 127 17.38 12.07 -7.49
C ASN A 127 17.87 13.54 -7.59
N THR A 128 16.95 14.49 -7.68
CA THR A 128 17.24 15.94 -7.72
C THR A 128 16.86 16.65 -6.43
N TYR A 129 15.69 16.37 -5.88
CA TYR A 129 15.13 17.02 -4.69
C TYR A 129 15.97 16.75 -3.43
N ARG A 130 16.65 15.60 -3.34
CA ARG A 130 17.52 15.25 -2.21
C ARG A 130 18.51 16.35 -1.85
N ASN A 131 19.14 16.96 -2.84
CA ASN A 131 20.11 18.04 -2.58
C ASN A 131 19.46 19.28 -1.98
N THR A 132 18.29 19.66 -2.46
CA THR A 132 17.49 20.76 -1.89
C THR A 132 17.06 20.42 -0.46
N PHE A 133 16.57 19.21 -0.25
CA PHE A 133 16.09 18.75 1.05
C PHE A 133 17.20 18.77 2.10
N VAL A 134 18.35 18.13 1.87
CA VAL A 134 19.42 18.02 2.86
C VAL A 134 20.12 19.35 3.16
N ASN A 135 20.05 20.34 2.27
CA ASN A 135 20.59 21.67 2.47
C ASN A 135 19.58 22.67 3.04
N SER A 136 18.34 22.28 3.24
CA SER A 136 17.31 23.10 3.87
C SER A 136 17.43 23.03 5.40
N VAL A 137 18.34 23.85 5.95
CA VAL A 137 18.72 23.85 7.37
C VAL A 137 18.10 25.01 8.16
N GLU A 138 17.25 25.80 7.53
CA GLU A 138 16.56 26.92 8.15
C GLU A 138 15.54 26.42 9.20
N ASN A 139 15.20 27.30 10.12
CA ASN A 139 14.14 27.02 11.10
C ASN A 139 12.78 27.53 10.57
N THR A 140 12.29 26.92 9.53
CA THR A 140 10.99 27.23 8.90
C THR A 140 10.12 25.98 8.83
N ALA A 141 8.81 26.15 8.66
CA ALA A 141 7.87 25.02 8.55
C ALA A 141 8.20 24.08 7.38
N THR A 142 8.85 24.60 6.33
CA THR A 142 9.23 23.88 5.11
C THR A 142 10.68 23.40 5.11
N SER A 143 11.41 23.56 6.21
CA SER A 143 12.77 23.02 6.33
C SER A 143 12.75 21.49 6.45
N ALA A 144 13.81 20.85 5.99
CA ALA A 144 13.94 19.39 5.96
C ALA A 144 13.63 18.74 7.32
N PHE A 145 14.21 19.28 8.39
CA PHE A 145 14.01 18.75 9.74
C PHE A 145 12.55 18.87 10.20
N ASN A 146 11.90 20.02 9.97
CA ASN A 146 10.52 20.21 10.39
C ASN A 146 9.55 19.37 9.57
N MET A 147 9.75 19.25 8.26
CA MET A 147 8.95 18.36 7.41
C MET A 147 9.09 16.89 7.85
N LEU A 148 10.33 16.42 8.03
CA LEU A 148 10.58 15.05 8.49
C LEU A 148 9.95 14.76 9.86
N THR A 149 10.08 15.69 10.80
CA THR A 149 9.52 15.54 12.14
C THR A 149 7.99 15.51 12.10
N ASN A 150 7.36 16.37 11.32
CA ASN A 150 5.91 16.42 11.19
C ASN A 150 5.36 15.14 10.54
N ASP A 151 5.99 14.66 9.47
CA ASP A 151 5.59 13.43 8.82
C ASP A 151 5.76 12.22 9.72
N PHE A 152 6.90 12.16 10.45
CA PHE A 152 7.16 11.09 11.40
C PHE A 152 6.09 11.05 12.50
N VAL A 153 5.78 12.19 13.13
CA VAL A 153 4.77 12.28 14.20
C VAL A 153 3.39 11.92 13.65
N TYR A 154 3.02 12.45 12.48
CA TYR A 154 1.76 12.14 11.84
C TYR A 154 1.64 10.65 11.51
N TYR A 155 2.68 10.06 10.91
CA TYR A 155 2.70 8.65 10.60
C TYR A 155 2.61 7.78 11.86
N PHE A 156 3.40 8.09 12.88
CA PHE A 156 3.39 7.34 14.13
C PHE A 156 2.00 7.35 14.79
N GLU A 157 1.37 8.52 14.89
CA GLU A 157 0.06 8.67 15.54
C GLU A 157 -1.09 8.18 14.66
N LYS A 158 -1.11 8.53 13.39
CA LYS A 158 -2.22 8.22 12.50
C LYS A 158 -2.02 6.92 11.73
N GLY A 159 -0.90 6.77 11.05
CA GLY A 159 -0.61 5.60 10.22
C GLY A 159 -0.44 4.34 11.06
N LEU A 160 0.48 4.38 12.00
CA LEU A 160 0.86 3.21 12.79
C LEU A 160 -0.09 2.99 13.98
N ARG A 161 -0.08 3.90 14.97
CA ARG A 161 -0.81 3.71 16.23
C ARG A 161 -2.33 3.64 16.04
N THR A 162 -2.91 4.51 15.21
CA THR A 162 -4.36 4.53 14.99
C THR A 162 -4.80 3.49 13.98
N ASN A 163 -4.29 3.57 12.75
CA ASN A 163 -4.81 2.78 11.65
C ASN A 163 -4.40 1.31 11.72
N LYS A 164 -3.10 1.04 11.93
CA LYS A 164 -2.58 -0.35 11.91
C LYS A 164 -2.86 -1.12 13.21
N ILE A 165 -3.02 -0.43 14.35
CA ILE A 165 -3.14 -1.07 15.67
C ILE A 165 -4.49 -0.74 16.33
N GLY A 166 -4.79 0.53 16.52
CA GLY A 166 -5.89 0.99 17.38
C GLY A 166 -7.28 0.67 16.82
N ILE A 167 -7.50 0.83 15.52
CA ILE A 167 -8.77 0.49 14.87
C ILE A 167 -8.96 -1.02 14.81
N PRO A 168 -8.00 -1.83 14.34
CA PRO A 168 -8.14 -3.29 14.31
C PRO A 168 -8.36 -3.91 15.69
N SER A 169 -7.68 -3.40 16.72
CA SER A 169 -7.82 -3.89 18.10
C SER A 169 -9.11 -3.44 18.81
N GLY A 170 -9.88 -2.55 18.19
CA GLY A 170 -11.09 -1.98 18.80
C GLY A 170 -10.85 -0.87 19.84
N VAL A 171 -9.61 -0.43 20.03
CA VAL A 171 -9.29 0.65 20.98
C VAL A 171 -9.83 2.00 20.47
N PHE A 172 -9.78 2.24 19.18
CA PHE A 172 -10.27 3.46 18.54
C PHE A 172 -11.52 3.26 17.69
N SER A 173 -12.18 2.11 17.80
CA SER A 173 -13.41 1.79 17.09
C SER A 173 -14.29 0.85 17.92
N ASN A 174 -15.56 1.21 18.10
CA ASN A 174 -16.54 0.33 18.74
C ASN A 174 -16.91 -0.89 17.88
N ASN A 175 -16.61 -0.84 16.59
CA ASN A 175 -16.75 -1.94 15.64
C ASN A 175 -15.40 -2.12 14.92
N PRO A 176 -14.46 -2.89 15.46
CA PRO A 176 -13.23 -3.19 14.75
C PRO A 176 -13.57 -3.88 13.43
N LEU A 177 -13.00 -3.40 12.32
CA LEU A 177 -13.26 -3.97 11.00
C LEU A 177 -12.85 -5.44 10.96
N SER A 178 -11.73 -5.74 11.56
CA SER A 178 -11.16 -7.07 11.72
C SER A 178 -9.90 -6.95 12.57
N ASN A 179 -9.37 -8.08 13.04
CA ASN A 179 -8.00 -8.13 13.59
C ASN A 179 -6.95 -7.88 12.51
N LYS A 180 -7.36 -7.79 11.25
CA LYS A 180 -6.54 -7.75 10.05
C LYS A 180 -7.08 -6.65 9.16
N VAL A 181 -6.45 -5.51 9.18
CA VAL A 181 -6.90 -4.31 8.45
C VAL A 181 -6.11 -4.15 7.17
N GLU A 182 -4.82 -4.08 7.30
CA GLU A 182 -3.87 -4.06 6.20
C GLU A 182 -3.60 -5.51 5.77
N ALA A 183 -3.52 -5.76 4.48
CA ALA A 183 -3.42 -7.11 3.92
C ALA A 183 -4.53 -8.05 4.42
N TYR A 184 -5.77 -7.56 4.37
CA TYR A 184 -6.95 -8.23 4.94
C TYR A 184 -7.20 -9.61 4.33
N TYR A 185 -7.16 -9.71 3.00
CA TYR A 185 -7.53 -10.96 2.29
C TYR A 185 -6.47 -12.04 2.42
N SER A 186 -5.19 -11.70 2.24
CA SER A 186 -4.09 -12.63 2.43
C SER A 186 -4.02 -13.15 3.85
N SER A 187 -4.23 -12.28 4.85
CA SER A 187 -4.24 -12.67 6.26
C SER A 187 -5.48 -13.45 6.68
N LYS A 188 -6.63 -13.23 6.02
CA LYS A 188 -7.88 -13.95 6.31
C LYS A 188 -7.82 -15.40 5.84
N ASN A 189 -7.28 -15.61 4.63
CA ASN A 189 -7.26 -16.91 3.97
C ASN A 189 -5.88 -17.59 4.07
N GLY A 190 -4.89 -16.87 4.62
CA GLY A 190 -3.50 -17.26 4.58
C GLY A 190 -3.05 -18.15 5.72
N ILE A 191 -1.98 -18.86 5.44
CA ILE A 191 -1.19 -19.64 6.38
C ILE A 191 -0.37 -18.68 7.27
N GLU A 192 -0.12 -17.45 6.79
CA GLU A 192 0.70 -16.42 7.44
C GLU A 192 -0.15 -15.22 7.87
N ASP A 193 0.23 -14.60 8.99
CA ASP A 193 -0.42 -13.37 9.46
C ASP A 193 0.28 -12.13 8.86
N VAL A 194 0.10 -11.92 7.56
CA VAL A 194 0.74 -10.83 6.80
C VAL A 194 0.46 -9.46 7.42
N SER A 195 -0.74 -9.22 7.96
CA SER A 195 -1.04 -7.96 8.66
C SER A 195 -0.12 -7.72 9.85
N ARG A 196 0.22 -8.77 10.59
CA ARG A 196 1.15 -8.69 11.71
C ARG A 196 2.57 -8.40 11.23
N ASP A 197 3.02 -9.09 10.18
CA ASP A 197 4.35 -8.88 9.63
C ASP A 197 4.54 -7.45 9.13
N LEU A 198 3.51 -6.87 8.51
CA LEU A 198 3.53 -5.47 8.08
C LEU A 198 3.64 -4.51 9.29
N ILE A 199 2.89 -4.75 10.38
CA ILE A 199 2.99 -3.94 11.60
C ILE A 199 4.38 -4.05 12.23
N GLU A 200 4.94 -5.25 12.33
CA GLU A 200 6.28 -5.48 12.88
C GLU A 200 7.35 -4.77 12.05
N ASN A 201 7.27 -4.81 10.72
CA ASN A 201 8.17 -4.09 9.84
C ASN A 201 7.99 -2.55 9.94
N ALA A 202 6.77 -2.06 10.07
CA ALA A 202 6.50 -0.65 10.30
C ALA A 202 7.11 -0.15 11.63
N LEU A 203 7.02 -0.93 12.70
CA LEU A 203 7.67 -0.63 13.99
C LEU A 203 9.20 -0.62 13.86
N ASN A 204 9.77 -1.62 13.17
CA ASN A 204 11.19 -1.69 12.90
C ASN A 204 11.70 -0.51 12.05
N ALA A 205 10.88 0.02 11.16
CA ALA A 205 11.21 1.19 10.36
C ALA A 205 11.23 2.50 11.18
N VAL A 206 10.35 2.61 12.16
CA VAL A 206 10.23 3.80 13.04
C VAL A 206 11.38 3.89 14.04
N ASP A 207 11.86 2.77 14.57
CA ASP A 207 12.85 2.74 15.64
C ASP A 207 14.16 3.48 15.28
N PRO A 208 14.84 3.22 14.15
CA PRO A 208 16.06 3.94 13.78
C PRO A 208 15.85 5.44 13.60
N VAL A 209 14.72 5.86 13.04
CA VAL A 209 14.41 7.28 12.80
C VAL A 209 14.28 8.02 14.13
N SER A 210 13.61 7.41 15.12
CA SER A 210 13.47 8.00 16.45
C SER A 210 14.81 8.21 17.16
N TYR A 211 15.76 7.30 16.97
CA TYR A 211 17.10 7.38 17.59
C TYR A 211 18.06 8.32 16.88
N THR A 212 17.97 8.44 15.57
CA THR A 212 18.95 9.19 14.76
C THR A 212 18.58 10.62 14.47
N HIS A 213 17.28 10.93 14.45
CA HIS A 213 16.79 12.24 13.99
C HIS A 213 16.00 13.04 15.03
N LEU A 214 15.58 12.42 16.15
CA LEU A 214 14.72 13.05 17.16
C LEU A 214 15.37 13.19 18.55
N ARG A 215 16.68 12.96 18.67
CA ARG A 215 17.47 13.20 19.91
C ARG A 215 18.24 14.49 19.87
#